data_956117d194b1d245375e8ebad283cdc5
#
_entry.id   956117d194b1d245375e8ebad283cdc5
#
_cell.length_a   1.000
_cell.length_b   1.000
_cell.length_c   1.000
_cell.angle_alpha   90.00
_cell.angle_beta   90.00
_cell.angle_gamma   90.00
#
_symmetry.space_group_name_H-M   'P 1'
#
loop_
_entity.id
_entity.type
_entity.pdbx_description
1 polymer ?
#
loop_
_entity_poly.entity_id
_entity_poly.type
_entity_poly.pdbx_seq_one_letter_code
_entity_poly.pdbx_strand_id
1 'polypeptide(L)'
;MTWLPEWRVTVGDDVYTTVTSVSFASGRLDIDRQATAGYCQVEIINTDGSAFTINVTEPITLELKNSSGTYVTVFGGEVSDFNIGVRSPEESGYITTGKILGIGSLAKLTKVVYNTALAEGLDGAQISAILGNALNLTWAEVTPTVTWATYPADVTWANAESYIGTIDSGFYTMINLAASATAKSQTLADQIATSALGQIYEEKDGDVSYDDADHRSNYLATNGFTNLDGSYATPSSIQSTTQTARIRNSLIYRYGASYGSTYSTSDSDSIASYGLFERSFDSNIKNLADITDIASRELNLRKNPRGSLGAITFRLDNPDIPSAMLDSLIGVFFGQPVLINNLPSNLLGGSFDGFVENIALRATPSFVEITLYISATDFSLSTTQWETVTPASLIWTGVNGTLTWTNASGALT
;
A
#
# COMPACT_ATOMS: atom_id res chain seq x y z
N MET A 1 16.35 -15.94 -23.52
CA MET A 1 14.98 -16.39 -23.90
C MET A 1 14.08 -15.21 -23.57
N THR A 2 13.28 -14.75 -24.52
CA THR A 2 12.36 -13.60 -24.24
C THR A 2 11.28 -14.08 -23.27
N TRP A 3 11.11 -13.40 -22.15
CA TRP A 3 10.03 -13.66 -21.23
C TRP A 3 8.69 -13.37 -21.90
N LEU A 4 7.71 -14.26 -21.72
CA LEU A 4 6.34 -14.08 -22.20
C LEU A 4 5.40 -14.08 -20.99
N PRO A 5 4.43 -13.15 -20.93
CA PRO A 5 3.49 -13.09 -19.82
C PRO A 5 2.55 -14.29 -19.84
N GLU A 6 2.55 -15.05 -18.76
CA GLU A 6 1.59 -16.13 -18.52
C GLU A 6 0.79 -15.78 -17.27
N TRP A 7 -0.52 -15.72 -17.41
CA TRP A 7 -1.45 -15.37 -16.34
C TRP A 7 -2.15 -16.61 -15.81
N ARG A 8 -2.39 -16.61 -14.51
CA ARG A 8 -3.29 -17.53 -13.84
C ARG A 8 -4.29 -16.72 -13.03
N VAL A 9 -5.57 -16.96 -13.25
CA VAL A 9 -6.67 -16.32 -12.54
C VAL A 9 -7.42 -17.43 -11.81
N THR A 10 -7.47 -17.37 -10.49
CA THR A 10 -8.22 -18.30 -9.66
C THR A 10 -9.46 -17.57 -9.13
N VAL A 11 -10.63 -18.17 -9.31
CA VAL A 11 -11.90 -17.68 -8.76
C VAL A 11 -12.56 -18.85 -8.02
N GLY A 12 -12.70 -18.71 -6.71
CA GLY A 12 -13.08 -19.86 -5.88
C GLY A 12 -12.09 -21.02 -6.06
N ASP A 13 -12.60 -22.16 -6.47
CA ASP A 13 -11.77 -23.36 -6.76
C ASP A 13 -11.34 -23.46 -8.24
N ASP A 14 -11.82 -22.60 -9.11
CA ASP A 14 -11.62 -22.69 -10.55
C ASP A 14 -10.41 -21.87 -11.02
N VAL A 15 -9.63 -22.43 -11.93
CA VAL A 15 -8.42 -21.84 -12.49
C VAL A 15 -8.57 -21.55 -13.98
N TYR A 16 -8.37 -20.28 -14.36
CA TYR A 16 -8.44 -19.81 -15.74
C TYR A 16 -7.07 -19.33 -16.22
N THR A 17 -6.62 -19.87 -17.36
CA THR A 17 -5.32 -19.50 -17.97
C THR A 17 -5.47 -18.87 -19.35
N THR A 18 -6.67 -18.90 -19.95
CA THR A 18 -6.97 -18.28 -21.24
C THR A 18 -7.31 -16.79 -21.10
N VAL A 19 -6.39 -16.05 -20.49
CA VAL A 19 -6.55 -14.62 -20.17
C VAL A 19 -6.17 -13.75 -21.36
N THR A 20 -7.06 -12.83 -21.74
CA THR A 20 -6.85 -11.91 -22.88
C THR A 20 -6.55 -10.49 -22.47
N SER A 21 -7.02 -10.06 -21.33
CA SER A 21 -6.62 -8.77 -20.77
C SER A 21 -6.68 -8.79 -19.25
N VAL A 22 -5.77 -8.06 -18.65
CA VAL A 22 -5.73 -7.81 -17.20
C VAL A 22 -5.47 -6.34 -16.98
N SER A 23 -6.19 -5.76 -16.05
CA SER A 23 -5.79 -4.48 -15.45
C SER A 23 -6.11 -4.51 -13.96
N PHE A 24 -5.22 -3.96 -13.15
CA PHE A 24 -5.51 -3.73 -11.74
C PHE A 24 -4.82 -2.45 -11.24
N ALA A 25 -5.33 -1.91 -10.15
CA ALA A 25 -4.66 -0.86 -9.40
C ALA A 25 -4.92 -1.07 -7.89
N SER A 26 -3.88 -0.85 -7.08
CA SER A 26 -3.94 -0.94 -5.62
C SER A 26 -3.05 0.11 -4.99
N GLY A 27 -3.42 0.60 -3.80
CA GLY A 27 -2.69 1.60 -3.04
C GLY A 27 -3.34 2.97 -3.02
N ARG A 28 -2.54 4.04 -2.94
CA ARG A 28 -3.00 5.44 -2.89
C ARG A 28 -2.27 6.32 -3.90
N LEU A 29 -2.96 7.31 -4.44
CA LEU A 29 -2.38 8.32 -5.34
C LEU A 29 -1.97 9.62 -4.62
N ASP A 30 -2.46 9.81 -3.40
CA ASP A 30 -2.20 10.98 -2.57
C ASP A 30 -1.64 10.52 -1.21
N ILE A 31 -0.42 10.92 -0.90
CA ILE A 31 0.26 10.57 0.35
C ILE A 31 -0.42 11.13 1.61
N ASP A 32 -1.30 12.09 1.44
CA ASP A 32 -2.08 12.71 2.53
C ASP A 32 -3.38 11.93 2.84
N ARG A 33 -3.62 10.82 2.15
CA ARG A 33 -4.78 9.94 2.33
C ARG A 33 -4.37 8.51 2.58
N GLN A 34 -5.25 7.74 3.19
CA GLN A 34 -5.11 6.29 3.30
C GLN A 34 -5.32 5.62 1.94
N ALA A 35 -4.85 4.37 1.78
CA ALA A 35 -5.11 3.60 0.58
C ALA A 35 -6.61 3.33 0.42
N THR A 36 -7.03 3.21 -0.82
CA THR A 36 -8.40 2.82 -1.19
C THR A 36 -8.41 1.37 -1.65
N ALA A 37 -9.59 0.75 -1.62
CA ALA A 37 -9.74 -0.60 -2.13
C ALA A 37 -9.17 -0.72 -3.55
N GLY A 38 -8.32 -1.72 -3.73
CA GLY A 38 -7.82 -2.09 -5.03
C GLY A 38 -8.94 -2.62 -5.92
N TYR A 39 -8.73 -2.57 -7.21
CA TYR A 39 -9.65 -3.18 -8.16
C TYR A 39 -8.89 -3.88 -9.28
N CYS A 40 -9.49 -4.93 -9.81
CA CYS A 40 -8.99 -5.58 -11.01
C CYS A 40 -10.11 -5.79 -12.03
N GLN A 41 -9.72 -5.85 -13.29
CA GLN A 41 -10.57 -6.27 -14.39
C GLN A 41 -9.81 -7.31 -15.19
N VAL A 42 -10.44 -8.47 -15.40
CA VAL A 42 -9.88 -9.57 -16.17
C VAL A 42 -10.85 -9.98 -17.26
N GLU A 43 -10.33 -10.22 -18.46
CA GLU A 43 -11.09 -10.83 -19.54
C GLU A 43 -10.50 -12.21 -19.87
N ILE A 44 -11.34 -13.23 -19.82
CA ILE A 44 -11.00 -14.61 -20.13
C ILE A 44 -11.80 -15.10 -21.36
N ILE A 45 -11.19 -15.97 -22.16
CA ILE A 45 -11.88 -16.60 -23.30
C ILE A 45 -12.13 -18.05 -22.96
N ASN A 46 -13.34 -18.49 -23.28
CA ASN A 46 -13.71 -19.89 -23.32
C ASN A 46 -13.96 -20.31 -24.77
N THR A 47 -13.22 -21.31 -25.22
CA THR A 47 -13.28 -21.85 -26.58
C THR A 47 -13.83 -23.27 -26.66
N ASP A 48 -14.09 -23.90 -25.53
CA ASP A 48 -14.56 -25.30 -25.44
C ASP A 48 -16.06 -25.44 -25.28
N GLY A 49 -16.78 -24.30 -25.17
CA GLY A 49 -18.23 -24.26 -25.01
C GLY A 49 -18.71 -24.61 -23.60
N SER A 50 -17.82 -24.79 -22.63
CA SER A 50 -18.21 -25.01 -21.23
C SER A 50 -18.85 -23.75 -20.61
N ALA A 51 -19.61 -23.90 -19.55
CA ALA A 51 -20.14 -22.77 -18.81
C ALA A 51 -19.07 -22.20 -17.86
N PHE A 52 -19.06 -20.90 -17.67
CA PHE A 52 -18.33 -20.27 -16.57
C PHE A 52 -19.06 -20.54 -15.26
N THR A 53 -18.32 -20.89 -14.21
CA THR A 53 -18.82 -21.21 -12.86
C THR A 53 -18.56 -20.09 -11.86
N ILE A 54 -18.32 -18.87 -12.34
CA ILE A 54 -17.94 -17.70 -11.55
C ILE A 54 -19.17 -17.07 -10.91
N ASN A 55 -19.15 -16.88 -9.59
CA ASN A 55 -20.18 -16.18 -8.85
C ASN A 55 -19.63 -14.89 -8.24
N VAL A 56 -20.52 -13.93 -7.98
CA VAL A 56 -20.16 -12.72 -7.21
C VAL A 56 -19.83 -13.09 -5.75
N THR A 57 -18.95 -12.34 -5.14
CA THR A 57 -18.40 -12.55 -3.78
C THR A 57 -17.41 -13.71 -3.63
N GLU A 58 -17.17 -14.50 -4.67
CA GLU A 58 -16.10 -15.49 -4.64
C GLU A 58 -14.72 -14.83 -4.58
N PRO A 59 -13.75 -15.41 -3.86
CA PRO A 59 -12.39 -14.89 -3.85
C PRO A 59 -11.78 -14.97 -5.26
N ILE A 60 -11.04 -13.93 -5.63
CA ILE A 60 -10.29 -13.87 -6.88
C ILE A 60 -8.82 -13.60 -6.59
N THR A 61 -7.93 -14.37 -7.22
CA THR A 61 -6.49 -14.16 -7.18
C THR A 61 -5.94 -14.04 -8.59
N LEU A 62 -5.14 -13.01 -8.84
CA LEU A 62 -4.39 -12.83 -10.08
C LEU A 62 -2.93 -13.14 -9.85
N GLU A 63 -2.36 -13.98 -10.68
CA GLU A 63 -0.97 -14.36 -10.62
C GLU A 63 -0.30 -14.19 -11.99
N LEU A 64 0.92 -13.70 -11.97
CA LEU A 64 1.77 -13.53 -13.14
C LEU A 64 3.03 -14.39 -12.97
N LYS A 65 3.37 -15.13 -14.01
CA LYS A 65 4.55 -15.98 -14.01
C LYS A 65 5.83 -15.14 -14.13
N ASN A 66 6.74 -15.30 -13.19
CA ASN A 66 8.01 -14.60 -13.16
C ASN A 66 9.04 -15.20 -14.14
N SER A 67 10.27 -14.66 -14.16
CA SER A 67 11.34 -15.11 -15.06
C SER A 67 11.81 -16.54 -14.79
N SER A 68 11.65 -17.03 -13.55
CA SER A 68 11.99 -18.40 -13.15
C SER A 68 10.90 -19.42 -13.44
N GLY A 69 9.73 -18.98 -13.93
CA GLY A 69 8.58 -19.83 -14.22
C GLY A 69 7.65 -20.06 -13.03
N THR A 70 7.81 -19.32 -11.94
CA THR A 70 6.95 -19.37 -10.75
C THR A 70 5.81 -18.36 -10.85
N TYR A 71 4.59 -18.74 -10.51
CA TYR A 71 3.47 -17.80 -10.41
C TYR A 71 3.59 -16.99 -9.12
N VAL A 72 3.48 -15.68 -9.25
CA VAL A 72 3.54 -14.71 -8.18
C VAL A 72 2.20 -13.98 -8.12
N THR A 73 1.58 -13.94 -6.96
CA THR A 73 0.35 -13.18 -6.73
C THR A 73 0.61 -11.69 -6.91
N VAL A 74 -0.22 -11.04 -7.71
CA VAL A 74 -0.14 -9.60 -7.97
C VAL A 74 -1.39 -8.85 -7.52
N PHE A 75 -2.51 -9.55 -7.36
CA PHE A 75 -3.75 -9.00 -6.83
C PHE A 75 -4.62 -10.09 -6.22
N GLY A 76 -5.22 -9.80 -5.06
CA GLY A 76 -6.23 -10.61 -4.38
C GLY A 76 -7.45 -9.77 -4.01
N GLY A 77 -8.62 -10.39 -3.93
CA GLY A 77 -9.88 -9.72 -3.59
C GLY A 77 -11.08 -10.62 -3.81
N GLU A 78 -12.24 -10.02 -4.08
CA GLU A 78 -13.51 -10.72 -4.37
C GLU A 78 -14.10 -10.28 -5.70
N VAL A 79 -14.81 -11.19 -6.35
CA VAL A 79 -15.57 -10.88 -7.57
C VAL A 79 -16.74 -9.95 -7.21
N SER A 80 -16.74 -8.74 -7.76
CA SER A 80 -17.85 -7.79 -7.62
C SER A 80 -18.87 -7.92 -8.73
N ASP A 81 -18.42 -8.16 -9.96
CA ASP A 81 -19.27 -8.31 -11.14
C ASP A 81 -18.70 -9.35 -12.10
N PHE A 82 -19.58 -10.08 -12.75
CA PHE A 82 -19.24 -11.01 -13.80
C PHE A 82 -20.18 -10.86 -15.00
N ASN A 83 -19.62 -10.66 -16.19
CA ASN A 83 -20.38 -10.51 -17.42
C ASN A 83 -19.89 -11.51 -18.48
N ILE A 84 -20.83 -12.17 -19.16
CA ILE A 84 -20.55 -13.10 -20.26
C ILE A 84 -20.97 -12.47 -21.57
N GLY A 85 -20.06 -12.50 -22.54
CA GLY A 85 -20.31 -12.06 -23.92
C GLY A 85 -20.11 -13.19 -24.91
N VAL A 86 -20.87 -13.20 -25.99
CA VAL A 86 -20.65 -14.11 -27.12
C VAL A 86 -19.79 -13.37 -28.14
N ARG A 87 -18.65 -13.96 -28.52
CA ARG A 87 -17.71 -13.32 -29.45
C ARG A 87 -17.88 -13.79 -30.87
N SER A 88 -18.05 -15.07 -31.08
CA SER A 88 -18.22 -15.65 -32.41
C SER A 88 -18.94 -17.01 -32.32
N PRO A 89 -19.82 -17.36 -33.30
CA PRO A 89 -20.28 -18.72 -33.46
C PRO A 89 -19.16 -19.56 -34.09
N GLU A 90 -19.02 -20.78 -33.60
CA GLU A 90 -18.11 -21.80 -34.13
C GLU A 90 -18.87 -23.10 -34.45
N GLU A 91 -18.31 -24.02 -35.24
CA GLU A 91 -18.94 -25.31 -35.55
C GLU A 91 -19.16 -26.18 -34.29
N SER A 92 -18.31 -26.01 -33.27
CA SER A 92 -18.38 -26.72 -31.98
C SER A 92 -19.15 -25.96 -30.89
N GLY A 93 -19.72 -24.80 -31.18
CA GLY A 93 -20.40 -23.94 -30.22
C GLY A 93 -20.03 -22.47 -30.38
N TYR A 94 -20.22 -21.67 -29.33
CA TYR A 94 -19.87 -20.27 -29.32
C TYR A 94 -18.56 -20.03 -28.56
N ILE A 95 -17.68 -19.19 -29.15
CA ILE A 95 -16.61 -18.57 -28.37
C ILE A 95 -17.25 -17.55 -27.45
N THR A 96 -17.07 -17.72 -26.16
CA THR A 96 -17.57 -16.83 -25.15
C THR A 96 -16.42 -16.12 -24.44
N THR A 97 -16.68 -14.89 -23.99
CA THR A 97 -15.76 -14.13 -23.14
C THR A 97 -16.41 -13.90 -21.79
N GLY A 98 -15.66 -14.15 -20.73
CA GLY A 98 -16.01 -13.77 -19.37
C GLY A 98 -15.24 -12.51 -18.97
N LYS A 99 -15.94 -11.48 -18.54
CA LYS A 99 -15.34 -10.29 -17.98
C LYS A 99 -15.61 -10.24 -16.49
N ILE A 100 -14.54 -10.36 -15.69
CA ILE A 100 -14.56 -10.37 -14.24
C ILE A 100 -14.12 -8.99 -13.76
N LEU A 101 -14.87 -8.42 -12.84
CA LEU A 101 -14.47 -7.27 -12.05
C LEU A 101 -14.25 -7.72 -10.61
N GLY A 102 -13.04 -7.56 -10.09
CA GLY A 102 -12.68 -7.85 -8.71
C GLY A 102 -12.44 -6.57 -7.92
N ILE A 103 -12.70 -6.63 -6.63
CA ILE A 103 -12.48 -5.53 -5.69
C ILE A 103 -11.76 -6.05 -4.45
N GLY A 104 -10.82 -5.28 -3.94
CA GLY A 104 -10.04 -5.62 -2.75
C GLY A 104 -10.83 -5.56 -1.46
N SER A 105 -10.28 -6.16 -0.40
CA SER A 105 -10.97 -6.36 0.88
C SER A 105 -11.22 -5.07 1.67
N LEU A 106 -10.45 -3.99 1.42
CA LEU A 106 -10.74 -2.67 2.01
C LEU A 106 -12.16 -2.18 1.69
N ALA A 107 -12.75 -2.61 0.55
CA ALA A 107 -14.13 -2.28 0.20
C ALA A 107 -15.14 -2.82 1.23
N LYS A 108 -14.83 -3.91 1.94
CA LYS A 108 -15.68 -4.46 3.00
C LYS A 108 -15.84 -3.48 4.16
N LEU A 109 -14.78 -2.76 4.52
CA LEU A 109 -14.80 -1.77 5.60
C LEU A 109 -15.80 -0.63 5.34
N THR A 110 -16.06 -0.31 4.07
CA THR A 110 -17.05 0.72 3.71
C THR A 110 -18.49 0.26 3.92
N LYS A 111 -18.74 -1.04 3.95
CA LYS A 111 -20.07 -1.64 4.09
C LYS A 111 -20.42 -1.88 5.54
N VAL A 112 -19.45 -2.13 6.41
CA VAL A 112 -19.64 -2.50 7.81
C VAL A 112 -19.64 -1.26 8.71
N VAL A 113 -20.60 -1.19 9.63
CA VAL A 113 -20.67 -0.20 10.69
C VAL A 113 -20.00 -0.76 11.94
N TYR A 114 -19.04 -0.03 12.49
CA TYR A 114 -18.45 -0.37 13.76
C TYR A 114 -19.28 0.23 14.92
N ASN A 115 -20.12 -0.59 15.52
CA ASN A 115 -21.07 -0.16 16.54
C ASN A 115 -20.65 -0.43 17.98
N THR A 116 -19.39 -0.79 18.20
CA THR A 116 -18.80 -1.06 19.50
C THR A 116 -17.94 0.11 19.95
N ALA A 117 -17.82 0.34 21.26
CA ALA A 117 -16.88 1.32 21.76
C ALA A 117 -15.44 0.82 21.58
N LEU A 118 -14.54 1.69 21.13
CA LEU A 118 -13.11 1.42 21.13
C LEU A 118 -12.52 1.87 22.46
N ALA A 119 -11.89 0.95 23.15
CA ALA A 119 -11.16 1.27 24.39
C ALA A 119 -9.93 2.12 24.06
N GLU A 120 -9.50 2.92 25.03
CA GLU A 120 -8.20 3.59 25.00
C GLU A 120 -7.09 2.55 24.84
N GLY A 121 -6.13 2.81 23.95
CA GLY A 121 -5.04 1.89 23.66
C GLY A 121 -4.13 2.41 22.54
N LEU A 122 -3.17 1.60 22.14
CA LEU A 122 -2.33 1.91 20.99
C LEU A 122 -3.15 1.89 19.70
N ASP A 123 -2.71 2.67 18.72
CA ASP A 123 -3.32 2.77 17.39
C ASP A 123 -3.50 1.40 16.73
N GLY A 124 -2.46 0.55 16.71
CA GLY A 124 -2.57 -0.80 16.15
C GLY A 124 -3.60 -1.68 16.85
N ALA A 125 -3.77 -1.54 18.16
CA ALA A 125 -4.79 -2.30 18.89
C ALA A 125 -6.21 -1.87 18.51
N GLN A 126 -6.44 -0.56 18.33
CA GLN A 126 -7.75 -0.06 17.87
C GLN A 126 -8.02 -0.45 16.41
N ILE A 127 -7.03 -0.38 15.54
CA ILE A 127 -7.12 -0.86 14.15
C ILE A 127 -7.45 -2.35 14.13
N SER A 128 -6.75 -3.18 14.89
CA SER A 128 -7.01 -4.62 14.99
C SER A 128 -8.46 -4.92 15.39
N ALA A 129 -9.00 -4.16 16.36
CA ALA A 129 -10.39 -4.32 16.77
C ALA A 129 -11.39 -3.98 15.66
N ILE A 130 -11.12 -2.92 14.87
CA ILE A 130 -11.98 -2.53 13.73
C ILE A 130 -11.90 -3.56 12.62
N LEU A 131 -10.68 -3.97 12.22
CA LEU A 131 -10.50 -4.95 11.15
C LEU A 131 -11.08 -6.31 11.55
N GLY A 132 -10.86 -6.75 12.80
CA GLY A 132 -11.44 -7.98 13.31
C GLY A 132 -12.97 -8.01 13.29
N ASN A 133 -13.63 -6.87 13.49
CA ASN A 133 -15.08 -6.78 13.37
C ASN A 133 -15.60 -6.81 11.92
N ALA A 134 -14.80 -6.29 10.98
CA ALA A 134 -15.25 -6.10 9.60
C ALA A 134 -14.80 -7.19 8.62
N LEU A 135 -13.65 -7.82 8.88
CA LEU A 135 -12.96 -8.69 7.93
C LEU A 135 -12.86 -10.15 8.39
N ASN A 136 -13.01 -10.44 9.68
CA ASN A 136 -13.10 -11.83 10.11
C ASN A 136 -14.43 -12.43 9.63
N LEU A 137 -14.34 -13.57 8.96
CA LEU A 137 -15.52 -14.33 8.58
C LEU A 137 -16.16 -14.97 9.82
N THR A 138 -17.48 -14.99 9.84
CA THR A 138 -18.24 -15.74 10.84
C THR A 138 -18.27 -17.22 10.46
N TRP A 139 -18.57 -18.08 11.44
CA TRP A 139 -18.74 -19.52 11.19
C TRP A 139 -19.73 -19.83 10.04
N ALA A 140 -20.78 -19.03 9.90
CA ALA A 140 -21.79 -19.23 8.86
C ALA A 140 -21.32 -18.88 7.45
N GLU A 141 -20.20 -18.18 7.34
CA GLU A 141 -19.60 -17.74 6.07
C GLU A 141 -18.49 -18.72 5.59
N VAL A 142 -18.07 -19.64 6.46
CA VAL A 142 -17.12 -20.71 6.07
C VAL A 142 -17.81 -21.64 5.10
N THR A 143 -17.18 -21.91 3.96
CA THR A 143 -17.79 -22.75 2.93
C THR A 143 -18.03 -24.18 3.43
N PRO A 144 -19.13 -24.84 3.04
CA PRO A 144 -19.45 -26.19 3.51
C PRO A 144 -18.42 -27.27 3.12
N THR A 145 -17.56 -26.98 2.15
CA THR A 145 -16.51 -27.88 1.67
C THR A 145 -15.27 -27.90 2.55
N VAL A 146 -15.15 -26.91 3.45
CA VAL A 146 -14.04 -26.85 4.39
C VAL A 146 -14.23 -27.90 5.47
N THR A 147 -13.24 -28.73 5.66
CA THR A 147 -13.19 -29.76 6.71
C THR A 147 -11.99 -29.51 7.62
N TRP A 148 -12.07 -29.94 8.88
CA TRP A 148 -10.94 -29.86 9.82
C TRP A 148 -9.63 -30.45 9.27
N ALA A 149 -9.73 -31.42 8.41
CA ALA A 149 -8.55 -32.07 7.82
C ALA A 149 -7.82 -31.20 6.79
N THR A 150 -8.45 -30.13 6.31
CA THR A 150 -7.87 -29.19 5.33
C THR A 150 -7.20 -27.99 5.96
N TYR A 151 -7.40 -27.76 7.27
CA TYR A 151 -6.75 -26.66 8.00
C TYR A 151 -5.50 -27.13 8.75
N PRO A 152 -4.48 -26.26 8.88
CA PRO A 152 -3.40 -26.46 9.82
C PRO A 152 -3.92 -26.62 11.26
N ALA A 153 -3.23 -27.39 12.09
CA ALA A 153 -3.69 -27.73 13.44
C ALA A 153 -3.77 -26.52 14.40
N ASP A 154 -3.09 -25.43 14.07
CA ASP A 154 -3.04 -24.17 14.82
C ASP A 154 -4.11 -23.16 14.39
N VAL A 155 -4.85 -23.42 13.31
CA VAL A 155 -5.93 -22.54 12.85
C VAL A 155 -7.19 -22.80 13.66
N THR A 156 -7.75 -21.74 14.24
CA THR A 156 -9.03 -21.78 14.93
C THR A 156 -10.16 -21.32 13.99
N TRP A 157 -11.40 -21.73 14.28
CA TRP A 157 -12.53 -21.30 13.46
C TRP A 157 -12.74 -19.77 13.43
N ALA A 158 -12.28 -19.05 14.43
CA ALA A 158 -12.37 -17.61 14.49
C ALA A 158 -11.44 -16.88 13.50
N ASN A 159 -10.37 -17.56 13.05
CA ASN A 159 -9.40 -17.03 12.09
C ASN A 159 -9.17 -17.95 10.88
N ALA A 160 -10.07 -18.91 10.64
CA ALA A 160 -9.95 -19.88 9.56
C ALA A 160 -9.98 -19.21 8.18
N GLU A 161 -10.74 -18.13 8.05
CA GLU A 161 -10.78 -17.30 6.83
C GLU A 161 -10.87 -15.84 7.29
N SER A 162 -9.77 -15.14 7.19
CA SER A 162 -9.65 -13.74 7.55
C SER A 162 -8.99 -12.99 6.40
N TYR A 163 -9.45 -11.78 6.13
CA TYR A 163 -8.79 -10.85 5.21
C TYR A 163 -7.91 -9.86 5.97
N ILE A 164 -7.31 -10.30 7.08
CA ILE A 164 -6.45 -9.50 7.93
C ILE A 164 -5.03 -10.00 7.78
N GLY A 165 -4.16 -9.16 7.25
CA GLY A 165 -2.74 -9.39 7.13
C GLY A 165 -1.98 -8.98 8.40
N THR A 166 -0.82 -8.38 8.22
CA THR A 166 0.02 -7.93 9.33
C THR A 166 -0.51 -6.63 9.92
N ILE A 167 -0.65 -6.57 11.25
CA ILE A 167 -1.02 -5.36 11.97
C ILE A 167 0.09 -5.05 12.96
N ASP A 168 0.78 -3.93 12.75
CA ASP A 168 1.75 -3.42 13.72
C ASP A 168 1.08 -3.12 15.05
N SER A 169 1.81 -3.28 16.15
CA SER A 169 1.26 -3.05 17.50
C SER A 169 0.83 -1.61 17.75
N GLY A 170 1.33 -0.68 16.93
CA GLY A 170 1.09 0.75 17.06
C GLY A 170 2.10 1.44 17.97
N PHE A 171 2.19 2.76 17.84
CA PHE A 171 3.18 3.58 18.52
C PHE A 171 2.54 4.63 19.45
N TYR A 172 1.37 5.16 19.10
CA TYR A 172 0.74 6.25 19.81
C TYR A 172 -0.53 5.86 20.55
N THR A 173 -0.76 6.51 21.70
CA THR A 173 -1.94 6.23 22.53
C THR A 173 -3.15 7.00 22.01
N MET A 174 -4.18 6.28 21.60
CA MET A 174 -5.46 6.81 21.14
C MET A 174 -6.45 7.00 22.30
N ILE A 175 -7.35 7.99 22.13
CA ILE A 175 -8.49 8.16 23.04
C ILE A 175 -9.45 6.97 22.92
N ASN A 176 -10.28 6.79 23.95
CA ASN A 176 -11.46 5.95 23.81
C ASN A 176 -12.48 6.62 22.86
N LEU A 177 -13.07 5.86 21.97
CA LEU A 177 -14.16 6.29 21.12
C LEU A 177 -15.45 5.62 21.53
N ALA A 178 -16.52 6.41 21.70
CA ALA A 178 -17.84 5.88 22.03
C ALA A 178 -18.41 5.08 20.86
N ALA A 179 -19.23 4.08 21.16
CA ALA A 179 -19.97 3.35 20.16
C ALA A 179 -20.83 4.30 19.29
N SER A 180 -20.84 4.06 18.01
CA SER A 180 -21.64 4.84 17.04
C SER A 180 -22.47 3.90 16.17
N ALA A 181 -23.77 4.16 16.08
CA ALA A 181 -24.67 3.38 15.21
C ALA A 181 -24.46 3.65 13.71
N THR A 182 -23.63 4.61 13.34
CA THR A 182 -23.48 5.08 11.95
C THR A 182 -22.03 5.17 11.47
N ALA A 183 -21.05 5.03 12.36
CA ALA A 183 -19.64 5.13 11.98
C ALA A 183 -19.23 3.93 11.13
N LYS A 184 -18.76 4.17 9.92
CA LYS A 184 -18.20 3.14 9.05
C LYS A 184 -16.84 2.71 9.56
N SER A 185 -16.55 1.41 9.49
CA SER A 185 -15.24 0.84 9.86
C SER A 185 -14.09 1.54 9.11
N GLN A 186 -14.25 1.78 7.80
CA GLN A 186 -13.26 2.52 7.00
C GLN A 186 -12.98 3.91 7.58
N THR A 187 -14.02 4.68 7.88
CA THR A 187 -13.85 6.06 8.38
C THR A 187 -13.12 6.10 9.72
N LEU A 188 -13.43 5.18 10.62
CA LEU A 188 -12.75 5.09 11.92
C LEU A 188 -11.30 4.65 11.77
N ALA A 189 -11.06 3.63 10.94
CA ALA A 189 -9.73 3.12 10.68
C ALA A 189 -8.83 4.21 10.04
N ASP A 190 -9.35 4.91 9.02
CA ASP A 190 -8.64 6.03 8.37
C ASP A 190 -8.31 7.17 9.35
N GLN A 191 -9.23 7.50 10.25
CA GLN A 191 -9.02 8.54 11.27
C GLN A 191 -7.92 8.16 12.25
N ILE A 192 -7.91 6.90 12.72
CA ILE A 192 -6.91 6.40 13.66
C ILE A 192 -5.55 6.36 12.97
N ALA A 193 -5.45 5.72 11.80
CA ALA A 193 -4.21 5.61 11.06
C ALA A 193 -3.63 6.99 10.70
N THR A 194 -4.47 7.92 10.23
CA THR A 194 -4.02 9.29 9.90
C THR A 194 -3.57 10.04 11.15
N SER A 195 -4.25 9.86 12.29
CA SER A 195 -3.85 10.47 13.57
C SER A 195 -2.49 9.98 14.05
N ALA A 196 -2.16 8.71 13.78
CA ALA A 196 -0.93 8.06 14.20
C ALA A 196 0.19 8.13 13.16
N LEU A 197 0.00 8.81 12.03
CA LEU A 197 0.89 8.76 10.86
C LEU A 197 1.10 7.35 10.31
N GLY A 198 0.22 6.41 10.63
CA GLY A 198 0.22 5.05 10.13
C GLY A 198 -0.53 4.90 8.80
N GLN A 199 -0.53 3.71 8.24
CA GLN A 199 -1.08 3.41 6.92
C GLN A 199 -1.86 2.11 6.92
N ILE A 200 -3.08 2.15 6.37
CA ILE A 200 -3.90 0.96 6.10
C ILE A 200 -3.87 0.71 4.60
N TYR A 201 -3.63 -0.52 4.19
CA TYR A 201 -3.52 -0.90 2.78
C TYR A 201 -3.89 -2.37 2.57
N GLU A 202 -3.99 -2.75 1.31
CA GLU A 202 -4.18 -4.14 0.90
C GLU A 202 -2.85 -4.74 0.46
N GLU A 203 -2.56 -5.94 0.95
CA GLU A 203 -1.49 -6.78 0.44
C GLU A 203 -1.90 -7.40 -0.92
N LYS A 204 -0.96 -8.06 -1.58
CA LYS A 204 -1.20 -8.66 -2.92
C LYS A 204 -2.17 -9.81 -2.91
N ASP A 205 -2.28 -10.54 -1.81
CA ASP A 205 -3.24 -11.64 -1.59
C ASP A 205 -4.64 -11.15 -1.23
N GLY A 206 -4.80 -9.85 -1.02
CA GLY A 206 -6.06 -9.21 -0.68
C GLY A 206 -6.29 -9.00 0.80
N ASP A 207 -5.33 -9.37 1.64
CA ASP A 207 -5.39 -9.10 3.08
C ASP A 207 -5.17 -7.62 3.38
N VAL A 208 -5.80 -7.13 4.43
CA VAL A 208 -5.68 -5.74 4.88
C VAL A 208 -4.69 -5.64 6.01
N SER A 209 -3.65 -4.86 5.81
CA SER A 209 -2.55 -4.65 6.75
C SER A 209 -2.53 -3.23 7.30
N TYR A 210 -1.86 -3.06 8.42
CA TYR A 210 -1.63 -1.78 9.07
C TYR A 210 -0.17 -1.61 9.43
N ASP A 211 0.46 -0.58 8.90
CA ASP A 211 1.80 -0.13 9.22
C ASP A 211 1.73 1.08 10.16
N ASP A 212 2.45 1.03 11.28
CA ASP A 212 2.56 2.18 12.18
C ASP A 212 3.56 3.24 11.67
N ALA A 213 3.75 4.30 12.45
CA ALA A 213 4.59 5.44 12.06
C ALA A 213 6.06 5.09 11.79
N ASP A 214 6.58 4.01 12.41
CA ASP A 214 7.97 3.60 12.32
C ASP A 214 8.21 2.43 11.35
N HIS A 215 7.13 1.79 10.85
CA HIS A 215 7.23 0.62 9.97
C HIS A 215 8.18 0.84 8.79
N ARG A 216 7.98 1.92 8.03
CA ARG A 216 8.79 2.20 6.83
C ARG A 216 10.27 2.38 7.14
N SER A 217 10.61 3.04 8.25
CA SER A 217 12.00 3.22 8.67
C SER A 217 12.62 1.91 9.09
N ASN A 218 11.90 1.10 9.86
CA ASN A 218 12.35 -0.21 10.32
C ASN A 218 12.51 -1.19 9.16
N TYR A 219 11.56 -1.19 8.22
CA TYR A 219 11.63 -2.03 7.03
C TYR A 219 12.84 -1.66 6.16
N LEU A 220 13.04 -0.37 5.89
CA LEU A 220 14.17 0.11 5.10
C LEU A 220 15.52 -0.21 5.77
N ALA A 221 15.61 -0.02 7.09
CA ALA A 221 16.83 -0.34 7.85
C ALA A 221 17.19 -1.83 7.78
N THR A 222 16.19 -2.71 7.70
CA THR A 222 16.38 -4.16 7.70
C THR A 222 16.63 -4.70 6.29
N ASN A 223 15.89 -4.22 5.28
CA ASN A 223 15.83 -4.82 3.95
C ASN A 223 16.56 -3.98 2.88
N GLY A 224 16.81 -2.69 3.15
CA GLY A 224 17.38 -1.78 2.16
C GLY A 224 16.41 -1.45 1.02
N PHE A 225 16.95 -0.86 -0.05
CA PHE A 225 16.18 -0.50 -1.24
C PHE A 225 16.18 -1.60 -2.29
N THR A 226 15.04 -1.81 -2.93
CA THR A 226 14.98 -2.53 -4.20
C THR A 226 15.46 -1.62 -5.33
N ASN A 227 16.49 -2.04 -6.06
CA ASN A 227 17.07 -1.24 -7.13
C ASN A 227 16.30 -1.45 -8.44
N LEU A 228 15.85 -0.34 -9.03
CA LEU A 228 15.22 -0.30 -10.34
C LEU A 228 16.05 0.59 -11.28
N ASP A 229 16.26 0.14 -12.50
CA ASP A 229 16.99 0.93 -13.50
C ASP A 229 16.03 1.75 -14.35
N GLY A 230 16.04 3.08 -14.15
CA GLY A 230 15.18 4.04 -14.84
C GLY A 230 15.42 4.12 -16.36
N SER A 231 16.55 3.61 -16.86
CA SER A 231 16.81 3.58 -18.31
C SER A 231 15.88 2.63 -19.08
N TYR A 232 15.28 1.63 -18.39
CA TYR A 232 14.27 0.74 -18.96
C TYR A 232 12.85 1.28 -18.86
N ALA A 233 12.64 2.39 -18.16
CA ALA A 233 11.32 2.99 -18.05
C ALA A 233 10.88 3.62 -19.38
N THR A 234 9.56 3.72 -19.57
CA THR A 234 8.99 4.45 -20.70
C THR A 234 9.32 5.94 -20.56
N PRO A 235 10.13 6.55 -21.47
CA PRO A 235 10.66 7.90 -21.28
C PRO A 235 9.59 8.97 -21.01
N SER A 236 8.42 8.87 -21.66
CA SER A 236 7.31 9.80 -21.49
C SER A 236 6.63 9.73 -20.12
N SER A 237 6.87 8.67 -19.33
CA SER A 237 6.31 8.51 -17.99
C SER A 237 7.16 9.15 -16.90
N ILE A 238 8.43 9.49 -17.20
CA ILE A 238 9.35 10.01 -16.19
C ILE A 238 9.13 11.50 -16.04
N GLN A 239 8.51 11.91 -14.93
CA GLN A 239 8.23 13.32 -14.62
C GLN A 239 8.58 13.61 -13.17
N SER A 240 9.37 14.65 -12.96
CA SER A 240 9.65 15.18 -11.61
C SER A 240 8.84 16.44 -11.36
N THR A 241 8.39 16.60 -10.12
CA THR A 241 7.58 17.74 -9.71
C THR A 241 8.05 18.22 -8.33
N THR A 242 8.18 19.54 -8.18
CA THR A 242 8.35 20.19 -6.88
C THR A 242 7.17 21.12 -6.64
N GLN A 243 6.43 20.91 -5.55
CA GLN A 243 5.17 21.61 -5.30
C GLN A 243 5.19 22.31 -3.95
N THR A 244 4.84 23.59 -3.95
CA THR A 244 4.63 24.36 -2.71
C THR A 244 3.38 23.91 -1.94
N ALA A 245 2.39 23.33 -2.63
CA ALA A 245 1.17 22.82 -2.02
C ALA A 245 1.40 21.70 -0.98
N ARG A 246 2.58 21.09 -0.99
CA ARG A 246 2.97 20.05 -0.01
C ARG A 246 3.72 20.60 1.19
N ILE A 247 4.02 21.91 1.22
CA ILE A 247 4.66 22.55 2.37
C ILE A 247 3.65 22.68 3.50
N ARG A 248 4.11 22.36 4.72
CA ARG A 248 3.41 22.55 5.98
C ARG A 248 4.42 23.05 6.99
N ASN A 249 4.46 24.35 7.23
CA ASN A 249 5.43 24.97 8.13
C ASN A 249 4.79 25.61 9.36
N SER A 250 3.48 25.47 9.50
CA SER A 250 2.70 25.79 10.71
C SER A 250 1.62 24.73 10.90
N LEU A 251 1.62 24.06 12.05
CA LEU A 251 0.72 22.96 12.35
C LEU A 251 -0.09 23.26 13.61
N ILE A 252 -1.38 22.96 13.55
CA ILE A 252 -2.30 23.06 14.67
C ILE A 252 -3.00 21.72 14.85
N TYR A 253 -2.83 21.09 16.01
CA TYR A 253 -3.50 19.85 16.36
C TYR A 253 -4.55 20.10 17.43
N ARG A 254 -5.79 19.67 17.17
CA ARG A 254 -6.81 19.51 18.19
C ARG A 254 -6.85 18.04 18.60
N TYR A 255 -6.68 17.74 19.88
CA TYR A 255 -6.51 16.37 20.36
C TYR A 255 -7.20 16.12 21.69
N GLY A 256 -7.13 14.88 22.17
CA GLY A 256 -7.75 14.47 23.43
C GLY A 256 -9.27 14.31 23.32
N ALA A 257 -9.91 14.02 24.44
CA ALA A 257 -11.35 13.78 24.48
C ALA A 257 -12.14 14.97 23.90
N SER A 258 -13.00 14.70 22.94
CA SER A 258 -13.80 15.71 22.22
C SER A 258 -12.98 16.83 21.60
N TYR A 259 -11.71 16.59 21.29
CA TYR A 259 -10.76 17.59 20.73
C TYR A 259 -10.63 18.84 21.62
N GLY A 260 -10.71 18.64 22.93
CA GLY A 260 -10.72 19.74 23.91
C GLY A 260 -9.37 20.41 24.16
N SER A 261 -8.28 19.83 23.66
CA SER A 261 -6.92 20.37 23.79
C SER A 261 -6.37 20.78 22.43
N THR A 262 -5.51 21.81 22.42
CA THR A 262 -4.85 22.29 21.20
C THR A 262 -3.34 22.37 21.41
N TYR A 263 -2.58 21.92 20.42
CA TYR A 263 -1.14 22.09 20.33
C TYR A 263 -0.78 22.74 18.99
N SER A 264 0.16 23.67 18.99
CA SER A 264 0.64 24.31 17.76
C SER A 264 2.16 24.38 17.74
N THR A 265 2.72 24.19 16.54
CA THR A 265 4.16 24.33 16.27
C THR A 265 4.37 24.90 14.89
N SER A 266 5.51 25.58 14.68
CA SER A 266 5.87 26.15 13.38
C SER A 266 7.38 26.23 13.22
N ASP A 267 7.83 26.31 11.96
CA ASP A 267 9.23 26.50 11.57
C ASP A 267 9.39 27.92 10.99
N SER A 268 10.09 28.79 11.74
CA SER A 268 10.28 30.22 11.38
C SER A 268 11.11 30.40 10.12
N ASP A 269 12.10 29.52 9.88
CA ASP A 269 13.01 29.64 8.76
C ASP A 269 12.33 29.24 7.45
N SER A 270 11.50 28.18 7.50
CA SER A 270 10.65 27.81 6.39
C SER A 270 9.60 28.89 6.08
N ILE A 271 8.98 29.47 7.11
CA ILE A 271 8.01 30.58 6.92
C ILE A 271 8.69 31.80 6.29
N ALA A 272 9.89 32.13 6.73
CA ALA A 272 10.66 33.25 6.14
C ALA A 272 11.03 32.98 4.67
N SER A 273 11.33 31.72 4.33
CA SER A 273 11.78 31.33 2.99
C SER A 273 10.63 31.15 1.98
N TYR A 274 9.50 30.59 2.41
CA TYR A 274 8.43 30.15 1.51
C TYR A 274 7.08 30.82 1.78
N GLY A 275 6.92 31.56 2.89
CA GLY A 275 5.64 32.05 3.35
C GLY A 275 4.95 31.07 4.30
N LEU A 276 3.84 31.49 4.89
CA LEU A 276 3.06 30.71 5.85
C LEU A 276 2.20 29.65 5.12
N PHE A 277 2.42 28.40 5.43
CA PHE A 277 1.59 27.24 5.01
C PHE A 277 1.09 26.52 6.26
N GLU A 278 -0.08 26.95 6.74
CA GLU A 278 -0.70 26.42 7.95
C GLU A 278 -1.64 25.26 7.64
N ARG A 279 -1.60 24.23 8.48
CA ARG A 279 -2.53 23.11 8.46
C ARG A 279 -3.04 22.78 9.84
N SER A 280 -4.36 22.56 9.96
CA SER A 280 -4.98 22.09 11.20
C SER A 280 -5.45 20.64 11.05
N PHE A 281 -5.32 19.87 12.15
CA PHE A 281 -5.71 18.47 12.22
C PHE A 281 -6.56 18.21 13.46
N ASP A 282 -7.59 17.40 13.30
CA ASP A 282 -8.29 16.76 14.40
C ASP A 282 -7.68 15.38 14.60
N SER A 283 -7.16 15.11 15.79
CA SER A 283 -6.40 13.90 16.08
C SER A 283 -7.02 13.12 17.23
N ASN A 284 -7.12 11.81 17.07
CA ASN A 284 -7.59 10.90 18.10
C ASN A 284 -6.51 10.56 19.17
N ILE A 285 -5.36 11.20 19.10
CA ILE A 285 -4.28 11.04 20.10
C ILE A 285 -4.76 11.54 21.45
N LYS A 286 -4.37 10.81 22.51
CA LYS A 286 -4.79 11.10 23.87
C LYS A 286 -3.98 12.19 24.55
N ASN A 287 -2.67 12.13 24.46
CA ASN A 287 -1.77 12.88 25.34
C ASN A 287 -0.88 13.89 24.59
N LEU A 288 -0.37 14.89 25.31
CA LEU A 288 0.45 15.95 24.74
C LEU A 288 1.82 15.42 24.25
N ALA A 289 2.40 14.42 24.89
CA ALA A 289 3.72 13.93 24.51
C ALA A 289 3.68 13.34 23.10
N ASP A 290 2.69 12.47 22.82
CA ASP A 290 2.49 11.86 21.51
C ASP A 290 2.17 12.91 20.43
N ILE A 291 1.33 13.89 20.75
CA ILE A 291 1.03 15.00 19.79
C ILE A 291 2.27 15.82 19.50
N THR A 292 3.12 16.07 20.49
CA THR A 292 4.36 16.83 20.26
C THR A 292 5.31 16.08 19.33
N ASP A 293 5.44 14.78 19.51
CA ASP A 293 6.25 13.93 18.62
C ASP A 293 5.69 13.91 17.20
N ILE A 294 4.39 13.62 17.03
CA ILE A 294 3.72 13.62 15.72
C ILE A 294 3.88 14.96 15.01
N ALA A 295 3.63 16.05 15.72
CA ALA A 295 3.74 17.39 15.13
C ALA A 295 5.18 17.72 14.71
N SER A 296 6.17 17.28 15.50
CA SER A 296 7.58 17.44 15.16
C SER A 296 7.96 16.62 13.94
N ARG A 297 7.52 15.36 13.86
CA ARG A 297 7.73 14.49 12.68
C ARG A 297 7.10 15.11 11.44
N GLU A 298 5.82 15.47 11.48
CA GLU A 298 5.10 16.06 10.34
C GLU A 298 5.74 17.38 9.88
N LEU A 299 6.13 18.25 10.82
CA LEU A 299 6.80 19.50 10.49
C LEU A 299 8.14 19.26 9.78
N ASN A 300 8.97 18.35 10.32
CA ASN A 300 10.27 18.04 9.73
C ASN A 300 10.15 17.43 8.33
N LEU A 301 9.15 16.59 8.10
CA LEU A 301 8.87 15.98 6.80
C LEU A 301 8.36 17.00 5.76
N ARG A 302 7.61 18.03 6.19
CA ARG A 302 6.82 18.88 5.29
C ARG A 302 7.23 20.35 5.26
N LYS A 303 8.13 20.81 6.09
CA LYS A 303 8.51 22.24 6.17
C LYS A 303 9.20 22.76 4.91
N ASN A 304 9.84 21.92 4.12
CA ASN A 304 10.55 22.30 2.91
C ASN A 304 9.93 21.68 1.66
N PRO A 305 9.94 22.39 0.51
CA PRO A 305 9.53 21.80 -0.75
C PRO A 305 10.55 20.73 -1.16
N ARG A 306 10.03 19.58 -1.62
CA ARG A 306 10.87 18.46 -2.07
C ARG A 306 10.48 18.05 -3.47
N GLY A 307 11.48 17.64 -4.25
CA GLY A 307 11.27 17.01 -5.54
C GLY A 307 10.61 15.65 -5.37
N SER A 308 9.67 15.31 -6.23
CA SER A 308 9.03 14.00 -6.26
C SER A 308 8.99 13.46 -7.68
N LEU A 309 9.12 12.15 -7.80
CA LEU A 309 8.85 11.41 -9.02
C LEU A 309 7.39 10.95 -8.95
N GLY A 310 6.51 11.52 -9.78
CA GLY A 310 5.07 11.28 -9.69
C GLY A 310 4.70 9.84 -10.01
N ALA A 311 5.07 9.38 -11.20
CA ALA A 311 4.86 8.02 -11.66
C ALA A 311 6.02 7.60 -12.57
N ILE A 312 6.30 6.32 -12.60
CA ILE A 312 7.25 5.71 -13.53
C ILE A 312 6.65 4.41 -14.08
N THR A 313 6.75 4.23 -15.39
CA THR A 313 6.14 3.09 -16.10
C THR A 313 7.20 2.23 -16.75
N PHE A 314 7.07 0.93 -16.57
CA PHE A 314 7.94 -0.07 -17.20
C PHE A 314 7.13 -1.02 -18.08
N ARG A 315 7.70 -1.36 -19.24
CA ARG A 315 7.18 -2.37 -20.17
C ARG A 315 7.83 -3.70 -19.82
N LEU A 316 7.12 -4.60 -19.14
CA LEU A 316 7.66 -5.90 -18.71
C LEU A 316 7.95 -6.84 -19.90
N ASP A 317 7.29 -6.64 -21.03
CA ASP A 317 7.55 -7.34 -22.30
C ASP A 317 8.79 -6.81 -23.05
N ASN A 318 9.49 -5.80 -22.51
CA ASN A 318 10.76 -5.35 -23.08
C ASN A 318 11.85 -6.40 -22.82
N PRO A 319 12.44 -7.00 -23.90
CA PRO A 319 13.42 -8.07 -23.76
C PRO A 319 14.76 -7.63 -23.14
N ASP A 320 14.99 -6.32 -23.08
CA ASP A 320 16.24 -5.76 -22.52
C ASP A 320 16.19 -5.65 -20.99
N ILE A 321 15.02 -5.78 -20.37
CA ILE A 321 14.91 -5.77 -18.91
C ILE A 321 15.58 -7.01 -18.31
N PRO A 322 16.55 -6.86 -17.38
CA PRO A 322 17.15 -7.99 -16.70
C PRO A 322 16.13 -8.81 -15.91
N SER A 323 16.28 -10.14 -15.90
CA SER A 323 15.34 -11.04 -15.20
C SER A 323 15.14 -10.68 -13.72
N ALA A 324 16.21 -10.30 -13.02
CA ALA A 324 16.13 -9.88 -11.62
C ALA A 324 15.28 -8.62 -11.44
N MET A 325 15.37 -7.64 -12.34
CA MET A 325 14.53 -6.45 -12.31
C MET A 325 13.08 -6.75 -12.69
N LEU A 326 12.87 -7.63 -13.69
CA LEU A 326 11.54 -8.12 -14.05
C LEU A 326 10.85 -8.75 -12.84
N ASP A 327 11.55 -9.64 -12.13
CA ASP A 327 11.01 -10.32 -10.95
C ASP A 327 10.74 -9.33 -9.81
N SER A 328 11.60 -8.30 -9.64
CA SER A 328 11.35 -7.23 -8.68
C SER A 328 10.11 -6.40 -9.02
N LEU A 329 9.86 -6.10 -10.31
CA LEU A 329 8.68 -5.37 -10.76
C LEU A 329 7.40 -6.19 -10.60
N ILE A 330 7.43 -7.51 -10.89
CA ILE A 330 6.31 -8.42 -10.63
C ILE A 330 6.06 -8.56 -9.12
N GLY A 331 7.16 -8.59 -8.36
CA GLY A 331 7.16 -8.72 -6.91
C GLY A 331 6.80 -7.44 -6.12
N VAL A 332 6.68 -6.26 -6.75
CA VAL A 332 6.48 -4.98 -6.07
C VAL A 332 5.22 -4.97 -5.20
N PHE A 333 5.27 -4.28 -4.06
CA PHE A 333 4.15 -4.14 -3.12
C PHE A 333 4.06 -2.71 -2.56
N PHE A 334 2.91 -2.38 -1.94
CA PHE A 334 2.68 -1.08 -1.29
C PHE A 334 3.67 -0.86 -0.14
N GLY A 335 4.23 0.33 -0.04
CA GLY A 335 5.21 0.65 1.00
C GLY A 335 6.64 0.15 0.72
N GLN A 336 6.87 -0.59 -0.36
CA GLN A 336 8.22 -1.08 -0.69
C GLN A 336 9.19 0.07 -0.96
N PRO A 337 10.36 0.10 -0.29
CA PRO A 337 11.41 1.06 -0.59
C PRO A 337 12.09 0.72 -1.93
N VAL A 338 12.16 1.70 -2.82
CA VAL A 338 12.78 1.56 -4.14
C VAL A 338 13.81 2.66 -4.37
N LEU A 339 14.93 2.30 -5.00
CA LEU A 339 15.92 3.22 -5.52
C LEU A 339 15.96 3.13 -7.03
N ILE A 340 15.55 4.21 -7.70
CA ILE A 340 15.56 4.29 -9.15
C ILE A 340 16.85 4.98 -9.56
N ASN A 341 17.73 4.24 -10.23
CA ASN A 341 19.00 4.70 -10.76
C ASN A 341 18.87 5.03 -12.26
N ASN A 342 19.92 5.61 -12.84
CA ASN A 342 20.02 5.88 -14.29
C ASN A 342 18.87 6.74 -14.85
N LEU A 343 18.33 7.63 -14.02
CA LEU A 343 17.47 8.70 -14.51
C LEU A 343 18.29 9.75 -15.28
N PRO A 344 17.70 10.54 -16.18
CA PRO A 344 18.38 11.69 -16.77
C PRO A 344 18.97 12.61 -15.69
N SER A 345 20.24 13.01 -15.85
CA SER A 345 20.99 13.76 -14.83
C SER A 345 20.36 15.12 -14.48
N ASN A 346 19.53 15.68 -15.34
CA ASN A 346 18.75 16.89 -15.10
C ASN A 346 17.44 16.63 -14.31
N LEU A 347 17.13 15.38 -14.02
CA LEU A 347 16.01 14.97 -13.18
C LEU A 347 16.55 14.43 -11.85
N LEU A 348 16.29 15.15 -10.76
CA LEU A 348 16.60 14.71 -9.39
C LEU A 348 18.05 14.23 -9.18
N GLY A 349 19.01 14.76 -9.96
CA GLY A 349 20.41 14.36 -9.89
C GLY A 349 20.74 12.98 -10.49
N GLY A 350 19.82 12.38 -11.25
CA GLY A 350 20.02 11.08 -11.93
C GLY A 350 19.58 9.85 -11.13
N SER A 351 19.07 10.04 -9.91
CA SER A 351 18.50 8.96 -9.09
C SER A 351 17.35 9.47 -8.23
N PHE A 352 16.51 8.55 -7.78
CA PHE A 352 15.39 8.86 -6.88
C PHE A 352 15.13 7.69 -5.94
N ASP A 353 15.07 7.97 -4.65
CA ASP A 353 14.69 7.02 -3.62
C ASP A 353 13.32 7.34 -3.04
N GLY A 354 12.52 6.32 -2.82
CA GLY A 354 11.14 6.49 -2.39
C GLY A 354 10.44 5.22 -1.97
N PHE A 355 9.19 5.39 -1.56
CA PHE A 355 8.27 4.30 -1.24
C PHE A 355 7.18 4.18 -2.30
N VAL A 356 6.87 2.95 -2.69
CA VAL A 356 5.77 2.66 -3.61
C VAL A 356 4.44 2.95 -2.92
N GLU A 357 3.64 3.85 -3.49
CA GLU A 357 2.35 4.28 -2.95
C GLU A 357 1.15 3.72 -3.73
N ASN A 358 1.34 3.46 -5.02
CA ASN A 358 0.31 2.83 -5.84
C ASN A 358 0.97 2.02 -6.95
N ILE A 359 0.33 0.91 -7.27
CA ILE A 359 0.73 0.00 -8.33
C ILE A 359 -0.44 -0.11 -9.29
N ALA A 360 -0.22 0.22 -10.56
CA ALA A 360 -1.20 -0.01 -11.61
C ALA A 360 -0.57 -0.89 -12.69
N LEU A 361 -1.28 -1.93 -13.09
CA LEU A 361 -0.84 -2.83 -14.15
C LEU A 361 -1.91 -2.92 -15.24
N ARG A 362 -1.44 -2.99 -16.47
CA ARG A 362 -2.26 -3.23 -17.64
C ARG A 362 -1.58 -4.22 -18.55
N ALA A 363 -2.30 -5.25 -18.96
CA ALA A 363 -1.77 -6.31 -19.79
C ALA A 363 -2.74 -6.75 -20.89
N THR A 364 -2.16 -7.17 -22.01
CA THR A 364 -2.76 -7.96 -23.08
C THR A 364 -1.80 -9.12 -23.40
N PRO A 365 -2.12 -10.08 -24.28
CA PRO A 365 -1.22 -11.19 -24.57
C PRO A 365 0.18 -10.80 -25.09
N SER A 366 0.32 -9.62 -25.68
CA SER A 366 1.59 -9.13 -26.26
C SER A 366 2.15 -7.88 -25.57
N PHE A 367 1.58 -7.48 -24.44
CA PHE A 367 1.89 -6.21 -23.82
C PHE A 367 1.64 -6.30 -22.32
N VAL A 368 2.63 -5.97 -21.50
CA VAL A 368 2.48 -5.82 -20.05
C VAL A 368 3.17 -4.54 -19.60
N GLU A 369 2.41 -3.68 -18.98
CA GLU A 369 2.87 -2.40 -18.46
C GLU A 369 2.55 -2.28 -16.98
N ILE A 370 3.56 -1.93 -16.19
CA ILE A 370 3.40 -1.60 -14.77
C ILE A 370 3.78 -0.15 -14.53
N THR A 371 2.92 0.55 -13.83
CA THR A 371 3.14 1.95 -13.40
C THR A 371 3.22 2.00 -11.89
N LEU A 372 4.31 2.55 -11.37
CA LEU A 372 4.54 2.76 -9.95
C LEU A 372 4.39 4.25 -9.63
N TYR A 373 3.60 4.57 -8.61
CA TYR A 373 3.52 5.89 -8.01
C TYR A 373 4.38 5.88 -6.76
N ILE A 374 5.31 6.81 -6.64
CA ILE A 374 6.38 6.76 -5.65
C ILE A 374 6.45 8.09 -4.91
N SER A 375 6.37 8.03 -3.58
CA SER A 375 6.66 9.18 -2.72
C SER A 375 8.15 9.19 -2.36
N ALA A 376 8.74 10.37 -2.23
CA ALA A 376 10.12 10.47 -1.76
C ALA A 376 10.26 9.89 -0.34
N THR A 377 11.38 9.24 -0.03
CA THR A 377 11.71 8.79 1.33
C THR A 377 11.61 9.91 2.34
N ASP A 378 12.04 11.11 1.95
CA ASP A 378 11.95 12.34 2.71
C ASP A 378 10.52 12.76 3.15
N PHE A 379 9.46 12.15 2.61
CA PHE A 379 8.10 12.38 3.05
C PHE A 379 7.61 11.38 4.11
N SER A 380 8.36 10.33 4.37
CA SER A 380 8.01 9.29 5.33
C SER A 380 9.07 9.09 6.42
N LEU A 381 10.31 9.50 6.17
CA LEU A 381 11.42 9.30 7.09
C LEU A 381 11.93 10.64 7.60
N SER A 382 11.95 10.81 8.92
CA SER A 382 12.64 11.94 9.55
C SER A 382 14.14 11.72 9.44
N THR A 383 14.84 12.55 8.68
CA THR A 383 16.30 12.57 8.67
C THR A 383 16.80 13.46 9.79
N THR A 384 17.58 12.92 10.71
CA THR A 384 18.32 13.74 11.67
C THR A 384 19.49 14.39 10.93
N GLN A 385 19.53 15.74 10.89
CA GLN A 385 20.68 16.42 10.31
C GLN A 385 21.90 16.14 11.18
N TRP A 386 23.04 15.83 10.57
CA TRP A 386 24.28 15.53 11.27
C TRP A 386 24.69 16.63 12.25
N GLU A 387 24.41 17.90 11.94
CA GLU A 387 24.65 19.06 12.78
C GLU A 387 23.78 19.10 14.07
N THR A 388 22.67 18.34 14.11
CA THR A 388 21.82 18.24 15.30
C THR A 388 22.17 17.04 16.19
N VAL A 389 23.04 16.17 15.73
CA VAL A 389 23.57 15.08 16.56
C VAL A 389 24.56 15.66 17.57
N THR A 390 24.25 15.54 18.86
CA THR A 390 25.10 16.10 19.92
C THR A 390 26.47 15.42 19.90
N PRO A 391 27.58 16.15 19.59
CA PRO A 391 28.89 15.55 19.28
C PRO A 391 29.53 14.79 20.43
N ALA A 392 29.01 14.96 21.65
CA ALA A 392 29.62 14.42 22.87
C ALA A 392 29.43 12.89 23.07
N SER A 393 28.51 12.25 22.35
CA SER A 393 28.20 10.84 22.57
C SER A 393 28.38 9.91 21.36
N LEU A 394 28.55 10.47 20.16
CA LEU A 394 28.71 9.69 18.93
C LEU A 394 30.05 10.04 18.24
N ILE A 395 31.04 9.19 18.45
CA ILE A 395 32.24 9.18 17.63
C ILE A 395 32.03 8.21 16.47
N TRP A 396 32.58 8.55 15.32
CA TRP A 396 32.46 7.76 14.07
C TRP A 396 32.83 6.28 14.23
N THR A 397 33.69 5.96 15.19
CA THR A 397 34.04 4.58 15.56
C THR A 397 32.98 3.84 16.37
N GLY A 398 31.97 4.53 16.90
CA GLY A 398 30.83 3.92 17.62
C GLY A 398 29.61 3.68 16.74
N VAL A 399 29.66 4.12 15.48
CA VAL A 399 28.58 3.90 14.52
C VAL A 399 28.73 2.52 13.89
N ASN A 400 27.65 1.77 13.79
CA ASN A 400 27.68 0.45 13.14
C ASN A 400 28.27 0.58 11.73
N GLY A 401 29.29 -0.22 11.41
CA GLY A 401 30.01 -0.15 10.12
C GLY A 401 29.20 -0.46 8.86
N THR A 402 27.94 -0.84 9.02
CA THR A 402 26.97 -1.00 7.91
C THR A 402 26.14 0.26 7.66
N LEU A 403 26.29 1.30 8.49
CA LEU A 403 25.57 2.54 8.33
C LEU A 403 26.16 3.35 7.17
N THR A 404 25.33 3.62 6.17
CA THR A 404 25.65 4.52 5.06
C THR A 404 24.91 5.85 5.26
N TRP A 405 25.36 6.92 4.57
CA TRP A 405 24.67 8.22 4.61
C TRP A 405 23.20 8.15 4.18
N THR A 406 22.86 7.17 3.37
CA THR A 406 21.49 6.91 2.89
C THR A 406 20.61 6.15 3.87
N ASN A 407 21.19 5.40 4.80
CA ASN A 407 20.40 4.63 5.79
C ASN A 407 20.64 5.09 7.25
N ALA A 408 21.29 6.23 7.44
CA ALA A 408 21.56 6.81 8.75
C ALA A 408 20.32 7.50 9.39
N SER A 409 19.23 7.64 8.65
CA SER A 409 17.96 8.21 9.18
C SER A 409 17.35 7.26 10.21
N GLY A 410 17.18 7.77 11.43
CA GLY A 410 16.55 7.02 12.54
C GLY A 410 17.47 6.14 13.38
N ALA A 411 18.71 5.88 12.98
CA ALA A 411 19.64 5.01 13.73
C ALA A 411 20.54 5.76 14.74
N LEU A 412 20.37 7.07 14.87
CA LEU A 412 21.21 7.95 15.69
C LEU A 412 20.49 8.60 16.88
N THR A 413 19.34 8.04 17.28
CA THR A 413 18.61 8.48 18.50
C THR A 413 19.00 7.67 19.71
#